data_8d57c02faa01fdecee79e28b3116f83f
#
_entry.id   8d57c02faa01fdecee79e28b3116f83f
#
_cell.length_a   1.000
_cell.length_b   1.000
_cell.length_c   1.000
_cell.angle_alpha   90.00
_cell.angle_beta   90.00
_cell.angle_gamma   90.00
#
_symmetry.space_group_name_H-M   'P 1'
#
loop_
_entity.id
_entity.type
_entity.pdbx_description
1 polymer ?
#
loop_
_entity_poly.entity_id
_entity_poly.type
_entity_poly.pdbx_seq_one_letter_code
_entity_poly.pdbx_strand_id
1 'polypeptide(L)'
;MSSDKTQREEFEDSCRLHQATFPELEGAASLVRLYDGVPSFHDAEITDLNLRQAGGSSIRLCNLYPTAVDDGRVFVTIEIAHLIDVELDGYNHGQNVINALHVRPARSNAVRDTYRVEPGDLEIELFSILGLGGLLVGRGLKVGWTMDRRARNASKRPALLGQ
;
A
#
# COMPACT_ATOMS: atom_id res chain seq x y z
N MET A 1 -2.81 4.53 30.20
CA MET A 1 -4.13 4.14 29.62
C MET A 1 -4.69 5.16 28.61
N SER A 2 -4.17 6.39 28.50
CA SER A 2 -4.65 7.40 27.52
C SER A 2 -4.10 7.19 26.10
N SER A 3 -2.86 6.67 25.96
CA SER A 3 -2.17 6.54 24.67
C SER A 3 -2.80 5.54 23.70
N ASP A 4 -3.19 4.36 24.20
CA ASP A 4 -3.74 3.30 23.33
C ASP A 4 -5.10 3.66 22.72
N LYS A 5 -5.93 4.42 23.46
CA LYS A 5 -7.22 4.88 22.97
C LYS A 5 -7.05 5.88 21.84
N THR A 6 -6.10 6.80 21.97
CA THR A 6 -5.80 7.81 20.95
C THR A 6 -5.27 7.17 19.67
N GLN A 7 -4.34 6.21 19.76
CA GLN A 7 -3.79 5.50 18.59
C GLN A 7 -4.87 4.70 17.84
N ARG A 8 -5.78 4.07 18.56
CA ARG A 8 -6.88 3.34 17.94
C ARG A 8 -7.84 4.28 17.19
N GLU A 9 -8.19 5.40 17.80
CA GLU A 9 -9.05 6.40 17.17
C GLU A 9 -8.41 6.99 15.90
N GLU A 10 -7.10 7.26 15.93
CA GLU A 10 -6.34 7.72 14.76
C GLU A 10 -6.31 6.67 13.64
N PHE A 11 -6.12 5.40 13.97
CA PHE A 11 -6.15 4.31 13.00
C PHE A 11 -7.54 4.16 12.35
N GLU A 12 -8.61 4.18 13.15
CA GLU A 12 -9.99 4.09 12.67
C GLU A 12 -10.34 5.27 11.75
N ASP A 13 -9.90 6.48 12.10
CA ASP A 13 -10.10 7.67 11.25
C ASP A 13 -9.29 7.58 9.94
N SER A 14 -8.05 7.13 10.00
CA SER A 14 -7.22 6.89 8.83
C SER A 14 -7.84 5.84 7.90
N CYS A 15 -8.40 4.76 8.45
CA CYS A 15 -9.10 3.74 7.68
C CYS A 15 -10.34 4.32 6.97
N ARG A 16 -11.13 5.13 7.66
CA ARG A 16 -12.31 5.80 7.08
C ARG A 16 -11.92 6.73 5.93
N LEU A 17 -10.85 7.50 6.09
CA LEU A 17 -10.34 8.39 5.05
C LEU A 17 -9.81 7.59 3.85
N HIS A 18 -9.13 6.48 4.08
CA HIS A 18 -8.70 5.57 3.01
C HIS A 18 -9.88 5.04 2.19
N GLN A 19 -10.94 4.59 2.85
CA GLN A 19 -12.15 4.10 2.18
C GLN A 19 -12.79 5.16 1.27
N ALA A 20 -12.69 6.43 1.64
CA ALA A 20 -13.22 7.53 0.83
C ALA A 20 -12.24 7.99 -0.28
N THR A 21 -10.93 7.97 -0.03
CA THR A 21 -9.92 8.56 -0.92
C THR A 21 -9.42 7.58 -1.97
N PHE A 22 -9.18 6.32 -1.60
CA PHE A 22 -8.56 5.34 -2.49
C PHE A 22 -9.34 5.09 -3.79
N PRO A 23 -10.69 4.98 -3.79
CA PRO A 23 -11.47 4.77 -5.01
C PRO A 23 -11.35 5.90 -6.04
N GLU A 24 -11.01 7.11 -5.59
CA GLU A 24 -10.88 8.30 -6.43
C GLU A 24 -9.52 8.36 -7.16
N LEU A 25 -8.57 7.50 -6.81
CA LEU A 25 -7.27 7.46 -7.47
C LEU A 25 -7.40 6.95 -8.90
N GLU A 26 -6.63 7.53 -9.80
CA GLU A 26 -6.51 7.05 -11.18
C GLU A 26 -6.09 5.57 -11.19
N GLY A 27 -6.87 4.73 -11.86
CA GLY A 27 -6.64 3.28 -11.97
C GLY A 27 -7.18 2.43 -10.83
N ALA A 28 -7.61 3.01 -9.70
CA ALA A 28 -8.09 2.26 -8.54
C ALA A 28 -9.42 1.54 -8.78
N ALA A 29 -10.30 2.08 -9.61
CA ALA A 29 -11.66 1.54 -9.80
C ALA A 29 -11.69 0.07 -10.23
N SER A 30 -10.75 -0.39 -11.04
CA SER A 30 -10.65 -1.78 -11.46
C SER A 30 -10.19 -2.70 -10.33
N LEU A 31 -9.31 -2.22 -9.48
CA LEU A 31 -8.83 -2.95 -8.29
C LEU A 31 -9.94 -3.05 -7.24
N VAL A 32 -10.68 -1.97 -6.99
CA VAL A 32 -11.84 -1.97 -6.08
C VAL A 32 -12.88 -2.99 -6.53
N ARG A 33 -13.15 -3.09 -7.82
CA ARG A 33 -14.05 -4.13 -8.37
C ARG A 33 -13.50 -5.55 -8.17
N LEU A 34 -12.20 -5.75 -8.34
CA LEU A 34 -11.56 -7.05 -8.14
C LEU A 34 -11.69 -7.55 -6.70
N TYR A 35 -11.64 -6.63 -5.72
CA TYR A 35 -11.72 -6.94 -4.29
C TYR A 35 -13.13 -6.85 -3.72
N ASP A 36 -14.12 -6.48 -4.52
CA ASP A 36 -15.48 -6.16 -4.05
C ASP A 36 -15.48 -5.12 -2.91
N GLY A 37 -14.61 -4.16 -3.01
CA GLY A 37 -14.40 -3.09 -2.04
C GLY A 37 -12.99 -2.52 -2.06
N VAL A 38 -12.74 -1.55 -1.21
CA VAL A 38 -11.40 -0.94 -1.06
C VAL A 38 -10.48 -1.92 -0.34
N PRO A 39 -9.34 -2.33 -0.94
CA PRO A 39 -8.43 -3.27 -0.30
C PRO A 39 -7.77 -2.66 0.93
N SER A 40 -7.70 -3.40 2.04
CA SER A 40 -7.01 -2.98 3.27
C SER A 40 -5.49 -3.14 3.18
N PHE A 41 -5.02 -3.90 2.20
CA PHE A 41 -3.61 -4.30 2.06
C PHE A 41 -3.06 -5.11 3.25
N HIS A 42 -3.92 -5.72 4.05
CA HIS A 42 -3.51 -6.57 5.15
C HIS A 42 -2.65 -7.74 4.67
N ASP A 43 -1.56 -8.01 5.37
CA ASP A 43 -0.56 -9.04 5.05
C ASP A 43 0.14 -8.85 3.68
N ALA A 44 0.02 -7.67 3.08
CA ALA A 44 0.75 -7.37 1.85
C ALA A 44 2.24 -7.21 2.13
N GLU A 45 3.06 -7.75 1.24
CA GLU A 45 4.50 -7.58 1.24
C GLU A 45 4.90 -6.44 0.31
N ILE A 46 5.72 -5.50 0.80
CA ILE A 46 6.35 -4.49 -0.05
C ILE A 46 7.52 -5.16 -0.76
N THR A 47 7.35 -5.40 -2.05
CA THR A 47 8.34 -6.11 -2.88
C THR A 47 9.29 -5.17 -3.62
N ASP A 48 8.89 -3.92 -3.81
CA ASP A 48 9.73 -2.90 -4.42
C ASP A 48 9.36 -1.51 -3.91
N LEU A 49 10.38 -0.70 -3.66
CA LEU A 49 10.25 0.70 -3.25
C LEU A 49 11.26 1.53 -4.04
N ASN A 50 10.76 2.36 -4.94
CA ASN A 50 11.58 3.24 -5.76
C ASN A 50 11.25 4.69 -5.43
N LEU A 51 12.12 5.35 -4.68
CA LEU A 51 11.97 6.73 -4.28
C LEU A 51 12.94 7.61 -5.06
N ARG A 52 12.42 8.65 -5.69
CA ARG A 52 13.21 9.60 -6.51
C ARG A 52 12.92 11.02 -6.08
N GLN A 53 13.97 11.80 -5.93
CA GLN A 53 13.88 13.23 -5.66
C GLN A 53 13.28 14.00 -6.85
N ALA A 54 13.55 13.54 -8.07
CA ALA A 54 12.99 14.07 -9.30
C ALA A 54 12.43 12.94 -10.17
N GLY A 55 11.23 13.14 -10.72
CA GLY A 55 10.52 12.13 -11.49
C GLY A 55 9.62 11.25 -10.61
N GLY A 56 9.04 10.21 -11.21
CA GLY A 56 8.08 9.33 -10.53
C GLY A 56 8.72 8.41 -9.50
N SER A 57 8.06 8.29 -8.36
CA SER A 57 8.35 7.29 -7.33
C SER A 57 7.29 6.20 -7.34
N SER A 58 7.55 5.04 -6.73
CA SER A 58 6.56 3.96 -6.68
C SER A 58 6.77 3.03 -5.49
N ILE A 59 5.66 2.45 -5.04
CA ILE A 59 5.62 1.34 -4.10
C ILE A 59 4.94 0.17 -4.80
N ARG A 60 5.52 -1.02 -4.72
CA ARG A 60 4.92 -2.25 -5.21
C ARG A 60 4.65 -3.23 -4.08
N LEU A 61 3.41 -3.71 -4.05
CA LEU A 61 2.88 -4.62 -3.05
C LEU A 61 2.51 -5.96 -3.68
N CYS A 62 2.68 -7.05 -2.95
CA CYS A 62 2.36 -8.42 -3.36
C CYS A 62 1.61 -9.17 -2.23
N ASN A 63 1.09 -10.33 -2.56
CA ASN A 63 0.36 -11.26 -1.68
C ASN A 63 -1.05 -10.81 -1.31
N LEU A 64 -1.67 -10.02 -2.17
CA LEU A 64 -3.06 -9.65 -2.04
C LEU A 64 -3.91 -10.72 -2.73
N TYR A 65 -4.77 -11.40 -1.96
CA TYR A 65 -5.68 -12.44 -2.47
C TYR A 65 -7.09 -11.87 -2.58
N PRO A 66 -7.58 -11.54 -3.78
CA PRO A 66 -8.96 -11.12 -3.94
C PRO A 66 -9.89 -12.31 -3.72
N THR A 67 -11.00 -12.08 -3.01
CA THR A 67 -12.02 -13.10 -2.76
C THR A 67 -12.67 -13.66 -4.03
N ALA A 68 -12.61 -12.94 -5.12
CA ALA A 68 -13.20 -13.33 -6.41
C ALA A 68 -12.31 -14.23 -7.29
N VAL A 69 -11.05 -14.46 -6.90
CA VAL A 69 -10.08 -15.21 -7.72
C VAL A 69 -9.33 -16.23 -6.88
N ASP A 70 -9.72 -17.47 -7.05
CA ASP A 70 -9.30 -18.59 -6.19
C ASP A 70 -7.80 -18.93 -6.20
N ASP A 71 -6.92 -18.38 -7.02
CA ASP A 71 -5.52 -18.80 -7.10
C ASP A 71 -4.56 -17.79 -7.78
N GLY A 72 -4.73 -16.50 -7.60
CA GLY A 72 -3.84 -15.51 -8.20
C GLY A 72 -3.15 -14.61 -7.20
N ARG A 73 -1.83 -14.44 -7.31
CA ARG A 73 -1.14 -13.34 -6.63
C ARG A 73 -1.41 -12.06 -7.37
N VAL A 74 -1.87 -11.04 -6.66
CA VAL A 74 -2.04 -9.70 -7.20
C VAL A 74 -0.85 -8.84 -6.77
N PHE A 75 -0.26 -8.16 -7.74
CA PHE A 75 0.73 -7.13 -7.53
C PHE A 75 0.07 -5.78 -7.74
N VAL A 76 0.13 -4.92 -6.74
CA VAL A 76 -0.37 -3.56 -6.82
C VAL A 76 0.81 -2.61 -6.82
N THR A 77 0.82 -1.66 -7.75
CA THR A 77 1.80 -0.57 -7.80
C THR A 77 1.08 0.74 -7.57
N ILE A 78 1.54 1.50 -6.59
CA ILE A 78 1.13 2.90 -6.39
C ILE A 78 2.26 3.77 -6.90
N GLU A 79 1.99 4.51 -7.97
CA GLU A 79 2.90 5.49 -8.55
C GLU A 79 2.64 6.86 -7.94
N ILE A 80 3.69 7.64 -7.70
CA ILE A 80 3.66 8.98 -7.14
C ILE A 80 4.40 9.89 -8.11
N ALA A 81 3.69 10.80 -8.78
CA ALA A 81 4.30 11.67 -9.78
C ALA A 81 5.33 12.63 -9.17
N HIS A 82 5.02 13.19 -8.00
CA HIS A 82 5.92 14.07 -7.24
C HIS A 82 5.93 13.64 -5.78
N LEU A 83 7.08 13.18 -5.31
CA LEU A 83 7.31 12.87 -3.90
C LEU A 83 7.63 14.17 -3.15
N ILE A 84 6.89 14.45 -2.08
CA ILE A 84 6.99 15.70 -1.29
C ILE A 84 7.77 15.45 0.00
N ASP A 85 7.39 14.38 0.72
CA ASP A 85 7.98 14.06 2.01
C ASP A 85 8.05 12.54 2.22
N VAL A 86 9.04 12.08 2.99
CA VAL A 86 9.29 10.67 3.28
C VAL A 86 9.75 10.51 4.72
N GLU A 87 8.96 9.78 5.49
CA GLU A 87 9.30 9.37 6.86
C GLU A 87 9.15 7.85 6.95
N LEU A 88 10.17 7.10 6.58
CA LEU A 88 10.17 5.63 6.57
C LEU A 88 11.26 5.09 7.49
N ASP A 89 10.95 4.02 8.21
CA ASP A 89 11.90 3.30 9.03
C ASP A 89 11.69 1.78 8.97
N GLY A 90 12.54 1.04 9.67
CA GLY A 90 12.38 -0.39 9.88
C GLY A 90 12.62 -1.26 8.65
N TYR A 91 13.23 -0.75 7.57
CA TYR A 91 13.51 -1.56 6.38
C TYR A 91 14.27 -2.84 6.73
N ASN A 92 13.74 -3.98 6.27
CA ASN A 92 14.31 -5.30 6.48
C ASN A 92 14.74 -5.90 5.13
N HIS A 93 15.96 -6.43 5.06
CA HIS A 93 16.48 -7.07 3.84
C HIS A 93 15.75 -8.38 3.47
N GLY A 94 15.08 -9.01 4.43
CA GLY A 94 14.36 -10.24 4.20
C GLY A 94 12.94 -10.00 3.72
N GLN A 95 12.11 -9.40 4.55
CA GLN A 95 10.68 -9.29 4.31
C GLN A 95 10.11 -8.01 4.93
N ASN A 96 9.25 -7.30 4.20
CA ASN A 96 8.57 -6.10 4.68
C ASN A 96 7.06 -6.29 4.52
N VAL A 97 6.40 -6.70 5.60
CA VAL A 97 4.96 -7.02 5.63
C VAL A 97 4.21 -5.93 6.38
N ILE A 98 3.12 -5.47 5.80
CA ILE A 98 2.28 -4.43 6.39
C ILE A 98 0.96 -4.99 6.91
N ASN A 99 0.48 -4.41 8.00
CA ASN A 99 -0.86 -4.64 8.54
C ASN A 99 -1.93 -3.91 7.71
N ALA A 100 -1.60 -2.70 7.27
CA ALA A 100 -2.47 -1.90 6.41
C ALA A 100 -1.65 -0.87 5.63
N LEU A 101 -2.22 -0.43 4.50
CA LEU A 101 -1.79 0.76 3.79
C LEU A 101 -3.00 1.68 3.67
N HIS A 102 -2.87 2.90 4.16
CA HIS A 102 -3.92 3.89 4.04
C HIS A 102 -3.47 5.05 3.14
N VAL A 103 -4.33 5.42 2.20
CA VAL A 103 -4.18 6.64 1.39
C VAL A 103 -5.24 7.63 1.85
N ARG A 104 -4.82 8.84 2.16
CA ARG A 104 -5.71 9.90 2.67
C ARG A 104 -5.21 11.29 2.26
N PRO A 105 -6.01 12.35 2.37
CA PRO A 105 -5.53 13.72 2.18
C PRO A 105 -4.35 14.02 3.09
N ALA A 106 -3.32 14.67 2.54
CA ALA A 106 -2.12 15.00 3.28
C ALA A 106 -2.44 15.98 4.42
N ARG A 107 -1.95 15.63 5.62
CA ARG A 107 -2.08 16.49 6.80
C ARG A 107 -1.05 17.61 6.74
N SER A 108 -1.48 18.84 7.01
CA SER A 108 -0.57 19.95 7.22
C SER A 108 0.19 19.79 8.55
N ASN A 109 1.47 20.05 8.53
CA ASN A 109 2.28 20.25 9.72
C ASN A 109 3.41 21.25 9.42
N ALA A 110 4.06 21.79 10.46
CA ALA A 110 5.06 22.83 10.31
C ALA A 110 6.25 22.46 9.39
N VAL A 111 6.59 21.18 9.32
CA VAL A 111 7.66 20.68 8.42
C VAL A 111 7.13 20.62 6.99
N ARG A 112 5.93 20.10 6.77
CA ARG A 112 5.30 19.96 5.46
C ARG A 112 4.93 21.29 4.83
N ASP A 113 4.55 22.28 5.64
CA ASP A 113 4.30 23.64 5.18
C ASP A 113 5.53 24.26 4.50
N THR A 114 6.74 23.86 4.94
CA THR A 114 8.00 24.23 4.30
C THR A 114 8.14 23.59 2.90
N TYR A 115 7.62 22.39 2.69
CA TYR A 115 7.64 21.66 1.42
C TYR A 115 6.44 21.95 0.51
N ARG A 116 5.60 22.92 0.88
CA ARG A 116 4.45 23.38 0.09
C ARG A 116 3.46 22.26 -0.24
N VAL A 117 2.96 21.58 0.78
CA VAL A 117 1.80 20.71 0.62
C VAL A 117 0.60 21.54 0.15
N GLU A 118 -0.01 21.11 -0.94
CA GLU A 118 -1.13 21.79 -1.57
C GLU A 118 -2.43 20.99 -1.39
N PRO A 119 -3.60 21.63 -1.49
CA PRO A 119 -4.87 20.91 -1.55
C PRO A 119 -4.85 19.86 -2.68
N GLY A 120 -5.23 18.63 -2.36
CA GLY A 120 -5.19 17.50 -3.30
C GLY A 120 -3.94 16.63 -3.19
N ASP A 121 -2.91 17.04 -2.44
CA ASP A 121 -1.80 16.17 -2.09
C ASP A 121 -2.28 15.08 -1.13
N LEU A 122 -1.68 13.91 -1.26
CA LEU A 122 -2.08 12.71 -0.53
C LEU A 122 -0.91 12.18 0.29
N GLU A 123 -1.24 11.53 1.39
CA GLU A 123 -0.27 10.75 2.15
C GLU A 123 -0.61 9.26 2.08
N ILE A 124 0.44 8.45 2.00
CA ILE A 124 0.40 7.00 2.07
C ILE A 124 1.01 6.61 3.40
N GLU A 125 0.22 6.03 4.29
CA GLU A 125 0.67 5.56 5.60
C GLU A 125 0.78 4.04 5.58
N LEU A 126 1.96 3.54 5.97
CA LEU A 126 2.30 2.13 6.04
C LEU A 126 2.33 1.68 7.49
N PHE A 127 1.36 0.85 7.87
CA PHE A 127 1.31 0.24 9.21
C PHE A 127 2.06 -1.09 9.16
N SER A 128 3.29 -1.11 9.67
CA SER A 128 4.17 -2.29 9.61
C SER A 128 3.70 -3.40 10.57
N ILE A 129 3.78 -4.65 10.09
CA ILE A 129 3.85 -5.84 10.96
C ILE A 129 5.32 -6.21 11.16
N LEU A 130 6.07 -6.24 10.07
CA LEU A 130 7.47 -6.61 10.03
C LEU A 130 8.20 -5.75 9.00
N GLY A 131 9.23 -5.06 9.45
CA GLY A 131 10.10 -4.27 8.58
C GLY A 131 9.55 -2.87 8.31
N LEU A 132 9.47 -2.50 7.04
CA LEU A 132 9.22 -1.13 6.60
C LEU A 132 7.85 -0.60 7.02
N GLY A 133 7.84 0.54 7.68
CA GLY A 133 6.67 1.32 8.02
C GLY A 133 6.91 2.81 7.89
N GLY A 134 5.86 3.62 8.05
CA GLY A 134 5.95 5.07 8.04
C GLY A 134 5.06 5.75 7.02
N LEU A 135 5.53 6.84 6.45
CA LEU A 135 4.70 7.79 5.72
C LEU A 135 5.40 8.30 4.46
N LEU A 136 4.64 8.42 3.38
CA LEU A 136 5.02 9.09 2.15
C LEU A 136 3.98 10.17 1.84
N VAL A 137 4.41 11.35 1.45
CA VAL A 137 3.52 12.42 0.97
C VAL A 137 3.85 12.71 -0.48
N GLY A 138 2.81 12.76 -1.31
CA GLY A 138 3.02 12.97 -2.75
C GLY A 138 1.81 13.53 -3.47
N ARG A 139 2.05 13.87 -4.72
CA ARG A 139 1.07 14.43 -5.66
C ARG A 139 0.96 13.55 -6.89
N GLY A 140 -0.25 13.44 -7.46
CA GLY A 140 -0.50 12.67 -8.67
C GLY A 140 -0.31 11.18 -8.46
N LEU A 141 -1.03 10.60 -7.49
CA LEU A 141 -1.02 9.18 -7.22
C LEU A 141 -1.85 8.42 -8.26
N LYS A 142 -1.29 7.30 -8.74
CA LYS A 142 -1.96 6.37 -9.65
C LYS A 142 -1.82 4.95 -9.15
N VAL A 143 -2.84 4.13 -9.40
CA VAL A 143 -2.86 2.72 -9.02
C VAL A 143 -2.83 1.84 -10.27
N GLY A 144 -1.85 0.98 -10.35
CA GLY A 144 -1.77 -0.10 -11.33
C GLY A 144 -1.77 -1.46 -10.63
N TRP A 145 -2.23 -2.50 -11.33
CA TRP A 145 -2.13 -3.85 -10.80
C TRP A 145 -1.96 -4.90 -11.89
N THR A 146 -1.35 -6.01 -11.52
CA THR A 146 -1.18 -7.19 -12.37
C THR A 146 -1.45 -8.44 -11.57
N MET A 147 -1.88 -9.50 -12.24
CA MET A 147 -2.13 -10.79 -11.60
C MET A 147 -1.16 -11.84 -12.14
N ASP A 148 -0.45 -12.53 -11.25
CA ASP A 148 0.33 -13.71 -11.62
C ASP A 148 -0.49 -14.97 -11.40
N ARG A 149 -0.91 -15.60 -12.52
CA ARG A 149 -1.66 -16.86 -12.53
C ARG A 149 -0.78 -18.11 -12.48
N ARG A 150 0.55 -17.96 -12.49
CA ARG A 150 1.49 -19.09 -12.58
C ARG A 150 1.66 -19.87 -11.28
N ALA A 151 1.26 -19.31 -10.14
CA ALA A 151 1.38 -19.98 -8.84
C ALA A 151 0.55 -21.29 -8.74
N ARG A 152 -0.46 -21.45 -9.59
CA ARG A 152 -1.35 -22.63 -9.60
C ARG A 152 -0.66 -23.95 -9.99
N ASN A 153 0.39 -23.91 -10.80
CA ASN A 153 1.04 -25.12 -11.32
C ASN A 153 2.19 -25.64 -10.45
N ALA A 154 2.69 -24.85 -9.51
CA ALA A 154 3.80 -25.27 -8.65
C ALA A 154 3.37 -26.19 -7.49
N SER A 155 2.12 -26.04 -6.99
CA SER A 155 1.61 -26.86 -5.88
C SER A 155 0.99 -28.20 -6.33
N LYS A 156 0.79 -28.40 -7.64
CA LYS A 156 0.24 -29.63 -8.22
C LYS A 156 1.29 -30.56 -8.83
N ARG A 157 2.56 -30.47 -8.44
CA ARG A 157 3.50 -31.55 -8.76
C ARG A 157 3.09 -32.78 -7.97
N PRO A 158 2.63 -33.87 -8.62
CA PRO A 158 2.39 -35.12 -7.91
C PRO A 158 3.70 -35.55 -7.29
N ALA A 159 3.67 -35.91 -6.01
CA ALA A 159 4.76 -36.61 -5.39
C ALA A 159 5.05 -37.83 -6.26
N LEU A 160 6.17 -37.82 -6.96
CA LEU A 160 6.68 -39.03 -7.60
C LEU A 160 6.99 -40.00 -6.48
N LEU A 161 6.08 -40.97 -6.30
CA LEU A 161 6.31 -42.16 -5.51
C LEU A 161 7.55 -42.84 -6.07
N GLY A 162 8.66 -42.69 -5.34
CA GLY A 162 9.85 -43.48 -5.57
C GLY A 162 9.56 -44.94 -5.33
N GLN A 163 9.80 -45.75 -6.31
CA GLN A 163 10.06 -47.17 -6.15
C GLN A 163 11.51 -47.38 -5.70
#